data_e5944047891613816d2eea4f76324c53
#
_entry.id   e5944047891613816d2eea4f76324c53
#
_cell.length_a   1.000
_cell.length_b   1.000
_cell.length_c   1.000
_cell.angle_alpha   90.00
_cell.angle_beta   90.00
_cell.angle_gamma   90.00
#
_symmetry.space_group_name_H-M   'P 1'
#
loop_
_entity.id
_entity.type
_entity.pdbx_description
1 polymer ?
#
loop_
_entity_poly.entity_id
_entity_poly.type
_entity_poly.pdbx_seq_one_letter_code
_entity_poly.pdbx_strand_id
1 'polypeptide(L)'
;SNSSFGYLKMFYLSVFLLTLAASAQAMTSEHVNLDSTGVASTAHPLATQAAEDVYRLGGNSVDAAIAASLVLSVVEPTMSGLGGRAIALVRSKSGNFYGYNGMTEIPQSFVKADNMPAFGYSTVATPGLVAMLGKIHRQHGKLPFSQLVKSAIKHAEDGFVLLPGEAARQKSAINEINQNRGMTESFLQDEGSTLKAGQTLKQPVLAKTLTAIAQEGSDTFYTGKIARLMSEDMARNGGYVTLQDLKDYRVLPGRYISIPYRDHVVHTLAAPGGGGLVAKTLMLLGLYDLSSLEDRRWAPLVSQALGLSIESMAGNYYEKDLVGLVDKTWAIQQSKRIYVPAPVKEAKIAHQTIEKSNLTDWVGVAGAHTSHLVAADCSGLTISMTQTNGPIFGAKVATSKLGFAYAATMGGYLRTGPQNAGERPRTAIAPVIVTKDDNVVLALGAAGGIKIPSAIVQVISRYIDQEKTLSDALSAPRVHPSATIDGNNKRVVRLRAFEAEMSGPGWTNGDLNYWRSAGFEVAEVDLAASFGRVHVIAGDQGSLLGEADPDWEGTASAKQVCSMASYN
;
A
#
# COMPACT_ATOMS: atom_id res chain seq x y z
N SER A 1 23.25 -61.73 -3.07
CA SER A 1 22.27 -61.01 -2.25
C SER A 1 22.60 -59.52 -2.08
N ASN A 2 22.61 -58.74 -3.15
CA ASN A 2 22.81 -57.28 -3.06
C ASN A 2 22.18 -56.56 -4.28
N SER A 3 20.92 -56.87 -4.59
CA SER A 3 20.21 -56.22 -5.69
C SER A 3 18.81 -55.66 -5.34
N SER A 4 18.34 -55.79 -4.11
CA SER A 4 17.00 -55.34 -3.72
C SER A 4 16.94 -53.97 -3.03
N PHE A 5 18.10 -53.36 -2.68
CA PHE A 5 18.13 -52.02 -2.01
C PHE A 5 18.20 -50.83 -3.00
N GLY A 6 18.55 -51.06 -4.25
CA GLY A 6 18.65 -50.01 -5.25
C GLY A 6 17.30 -49.57 -5.85
N TYR A 7 16.38 -50.49 -5.99
CA TYR A 7 15.05 -50.19 -6.60
C TYR A 7 14.11 -49.44 -5.68
N LEU A 8 14.22 -49.63 -4.37
CA LEU A 8 13.35 -48.94 -3.41
C LEU A 8 13.72 -47.44 -3.28
N LYS A 9 14.99 -47.07 -3.38
CA LYS A 9 15.43 -45.66 -3.36
C LYS A 9 15.08 -44.90 -4.64
N MET A 10 15.09 -45.56 -5.81
CA MET A 10 14.68 -44.92 -7.06
C MET A 10 13.16 -44.72 -7.13
N PHE A 11 12.37 -45.62 -6.53
CA PHE A 11 10.92 -45.49 -6.50
C PHE A 11 10.46 -44.36 -5.60
N TYR A 12 11.09 -44.16 -4.44
CA TYR A 12 10.80 -43.03 -3.54
C TYR A 12 11.26 -41.68 -4.10
N LEU A 13 12.36 -41.64 -4.85
CA LEU A 13 12.83 -40.42 -5.52
C LEU A 13 11.93 -40.02 -6.69
N SER A 14 11.39 -40.99 -7.43
CA SER A 14 10.48 -40.76 -8.55
C SER A 14 9.08 -40.32 -8.09
N VAL A 15 8.59 -40.84 -6.96
CA VAL A 15 7.34 -40.44 -6.38
C VAL A 15 7.44 -39.06 -5.74
N PHE A 16 8.60 -38.72 -5.13
CA PHE A 16 8.82 -37.40 -4.55
C PHE A 16 9.00 -36.30 -5.63
N LEU A 17 9.62 -36.62 -6.76
CA LEU A 17 9.74 -35.72 -7.92
C LEU A 17 8.41 -35.56 -8.67
N LEU A 18 7.56 -36.57 -8.71
CA LEU A 18 6.22 -36.49 -9.30
C LEU A 18 5.23 -35.68 -8.41
N THR A 19 5.38 -35.72 -7.09
CA THR A 19 4.55 -34.90 -6.18
C THR A 19 5.01 -33.44 -6.14
N LEU A 20 6.31 -33.14 -6.36
CA LEU A 20 6.81 -31.77 -6.52
C LEU A 20 6.46 -31.17 -7.87
N ALA A 21 6.41 -31.99 -8.96
CA ALA A 21 5.98 -31.53 -10.28
C ALA A 21 4.45 -31.30 -10.35
N ALA A 22 3.66 -32.04 -9.58
CA ALA A 22 2.20 -31.85 -9.49
C ALA A 22 1.81 -30.60 -8.67
N SER A 23 2.65 -30.13 -7.74
CA SER A 23 2.42 -28.90 -6.99
C SER A 23 2.85 -27.63 -7.72
N ALA A 24 3.69 -27.73 -8.76
CA ALA A 24 4.12 -26.59 -9.56
C ALA A 24 3.23 -26.33 -10.80
N GLN A 25 2.28 -27.21 -11.12
CA GLN A 25 1.40 -27.10 -12.29
C GLN A 25 -0.05 -26.71 -11.95
N ALA A 26 -0.33 -26.33 -10.69
CA ALA A 26 -1.70 -26.03 -10.19
C ALA A 26 -1.96 -24.52 -9.97
N MET A 27 -1.29 -23.62 -10.68
CA MET A 27 -1.49 -22.18 -10.49
C MET A 27 -1.77 -21.40 -11.77
N THR A 28 -2.57 -21.94 -12.68
CA THR A 28 -3.18 -21.11 -13.75
C THR A 28 -4.52 -21.71 -14.23
N SER A 29 -5.43 -22.01 -13.32
CA SER A 29 -6.84 -22.09 -13.67
C SER A 29 -7.49 -20.78 -13.18
N GLU A 30 -7.90 -19.91 -14.10
CA GLU A 30 -8.80 -18.80 -13.79
C GLU A 30 -10.05 -19.40 -13.13
N HIS A 31 -10.11 -19.36 -11.80
CA HIS A 31 -11.33 -19.74 -11.09
C HIS A 31 -12.37 -18.65 -11.29
N VAL A 32 -13.35 -18.90 -12.13
CA VAL A 32 -14.51 -18.03 -12.30
C VAL A 32 -15.47 -18.27 -11.14
N ASN A 33 -15.68 -17.25 -10.31
CA ASN A 33 -16.67 -17.31 -9.24
C ASN A 33 -18.04 -16.86 -9.79
N LEU A 34 -18.99 -17.79 -9.92
CA LEU A 34 -20.34 -17.49 -10.41
C LEU A 34 -21.28 -16.97 -9.31
N ASP A 35 -20.92 -17.14 -8.05
CA ASP A 35 -21.78 -16.79 -6.89
C ASP A 35 -21.44 -15.40 -6.30
N SER A 36 -20.29 -14.83 -6.65
CA SER A 36 -19.85 -13.51 -6.19
C SER A 36 -20.32 -12.41 -7.15
N THR A 37 -20.66 -11.25 -6.62
CA THR A 37 -21.03 -10.08 -7.44
C THR A 37 -19.88 -9.10 -7.63
N GLY A 38 -18.71 -9.39 -7.09
CA GLY A 38 -17.53 -8.51 -7.15
C GLY A 38 -16.21 -9.22 -6.88
N VAL A 39 -15.14 -8.47 -7.00
CA VAL A 39 -13.75 -8.89 -6.81
C VAL A 39 -13.08 -7.98 -5.79
N ALA A 40 -12.20 -8.54 -4.99
CA ALA A 40 -11.29 -7.79 -4.12
C ALA A 40 -9.84 -8.26 -4.32
N SER A 41 -8.89 -7.34 -4.17
CA SER A 41 -7.47 -7.66 -4.03
C SER A 41 -6.92 -6.96 -2.80
N THR A 42 -6.28 -7.71 -1.91
CA THR A 42 -5.86 -7.21 -0.59
C THR A 42 -4.49 -7.74 -0.18
N ALA A 43 -3.90 -7.09 0.81
CA ALA A 43 -2.57 -7.43 1.31
C ALA A 43 -2.49 -8.75 2.10
N HIS A 44 -3.62 -9.41 2.40
CA HIS A 44 -3.64 -10.64 3.18
C HIS A 44 -4.80 -11.57 2.77
N PRO A 45 -4.58 -12.90 2.64
CA PRO A 45 -5.62 -13.84 2.21
C PRO A 45 -6.93 -13.80 3.04
N LEU A 46 -6.81 -13.66 4.36
CA LEU A 46 -7.99 -13.56 5.24
C LEU A 46 -8.81 -12.29 5.02
N ALA A 47 -8.17 -11.20 4.56
CA ALA A 47 -8.88 -9.98 4.21
C ALA A 47 -9.61 -10.11 2.87
N THR A 48 -8.99 -10.78 1.90
CA THR A 48 -9.66 -11.15 0.64
C THR A 48 -10.85 -12.06 0.90
N GLN A 49 -10.69 -13.07 1.74
CA GLN A 49 -11.78 -13.97 2.15
C GLN A 49 -12.93 -13.19 2.81
N ALA A 50 -12.64 -12.23 3.69
CA ALA A 50 -13.67 -11.41 4.32
C ALA A 50 -14.46 -10.57 3.30
N ALA A 51 -13.80 -10.05 2.28
CA ALA A 51 -14.45 -9.34 1.17
C ALA A 51 -15.37 -10.27 0.37
N GLU A 52 -14.93 -11.49 0.05
CA GLU A 52 -15.73 -12.49 -0.65
C GLU A 52 -16.95 -12.92 0.16
N ASP A 53 -16.78 -13.12 1.48
CA ASP A 53 -17.90 -13.45 2.39
C ASP A 53 -18.97 -12.35 2.36
N VAL A 54 -18.55 -11.08 2.32
CA VAL A 54 -19.46 -9.94 2.20
C VAL A 54 -20.20 -9.95 0.86
N TYR A 55 -19.52 -10.23 -0.26
CA TYR A 55 -20.20 -10.37 -1.55
C TYR A 55 -21.21 -11.51 -1.54
N ARG A 56 -20.87 -12.67 -0.98
CA ARG A 56 -21.82 -13.81 -0.82
C ARG A 56 -23.04 -13.48 0.03
N LEU A 57 -22.91 -12.55 0.98
CA LEU A 57 -24.02 -12.04 1.79
C LEU A 57 -24.84 -10.95 1.07
N GLY A 58 -24.52 -10.65 -0.19
CA GLY A 58 -25.20 -9.63 -0.98
C GLY A 58 -24.75 -8.20 -0.69
N GLY A 59 -23.59 -8.01 -0.03
CA GLY A 59 -22.93 -6.71 0.13
C GLY A 59 -22.40 -6.16 -1.19
N ASN A 60 -21.97 -4.91 -1.17
CA ASN A 60 -21.35 -4.24 -2.31
C ASN A 60 -19.83 -4.07 -2.10
N SER A 61 -19.14 -3.45 -3.06
CA SER A 61 -17.67 -3.24 -3.00
C SER A 61 -17.22 -2.40 -1.81
N VAL A 62 -18.04 -1.46 -1.36
CA VAL A 62 -17.73 -0.66 -0.18
C VAL A 62 -17.83 -1.51 1.09
N ASP A 63 -18.86 -2.33 1.21
CA ASP A 63 -18.99 -3.27 2.32
C ASP A 63 -17.82 -4.25 2.36
N ALA A 64 -17.45 -4.82 1.20
CA ALA A 64 -16.31 -5.73 1.04
C ALA A 64 -14.99 -5.09 1.46
N ALA A 65 -14.74 -3.86 1.01
CA ALA A 65 -13.55 -3.09 1.37
C ALA A 65 -13.47 -2.77 2.88
N ILE A 66 -14.60 -2.45 3.51
CA ILE A 66 -14.66 -2.18 4.95
C ILE A 66 -14.33 -3.44 5.75
N ALA A 67 -14.93 -4.58 5.40
CA ALA A 67 -14.66 -5.85 6.06
C ALA A 67 -13.19 -6.26 5.90
N ALA A 68 -12.63 -6.16 4.69
CA ALA A 68 -11.22 -6.40 4.43
C ALA A 68 -10.31 -5.47 5.23
N SER A 69 -10.61 -4.16 5.30
CA SER A 69 -9.85 -3.17 6.08
C SER A 69 -9.80 -3.50 7.57
N LEU A 70 -10.93 -3.91 8.14
CA LEU A 70 -11.01 -4.31 9.54
C LEU A 70 -10.24 -5.61 9.81
N VAL A 71 -10.30 -6.59 8.89
CA VAL A 71 -9.48 -7.81 8.98
C VAL A 71 -8.00 -7.49 8.85
N LEU A 72 -7.56 -6.64 7.91
CA LEU A 72 -6.16 -6.19 7.81
C LEU A 72 -5.67 -5.54 9.10
N SER A 73 -6.54 -4.81 9.81
CA SER A 73 -6.20 -4.22 11.12
C SER A 73 -5.94 -5.27 12.22
N VAL A 74 -6.37 -6.52 12.01
CA VAL A 74 -6.14 -7.66 12.91
C VAL A 74 -4.93 -8.48 12.45
N VAL A 75 -4.84 -8.79 11.15
CA VAL A 75 -3.90 -9.80 10.63
C VAL A 75 -2.57 -9.21 10.15
N GLU A 76 -2.50 -7.90 9.93
CA GLU A 76 -1.29 -7.14 9.59
C GLU A 76 -1.04 -5.98 10.59
N PRO A 77 -1.00 -6.22 11.91
CA PRO A 77 -0.89 -5.16 12.91
C PRO A 77 0.40 -4.36 12.81
N THR A 78 1.47 -4.93 12.19
CA THR A 78 2.70 -4.21 11.91
C THR A 78 2.55 -3.15 10.83
N MET A 79 1.55 -3.27 9.94
CA MET A 79 1.36 -2.44 8.76
C MET A 79 0.31 -1.36 8.97
N SER A 80 -0.84 -1.74 9.52
CA SER A 80 -2.02 -0.88 9.69
C SER A 80 -2.85 -1.31 10.89
N GLY A 81 -3.81 -0.51 11.31
CA GLY A 81 -4.67 -0.85 12.46
C GLY A 81 -5.65 0.25 12.80
N LEU A 82 -6.54 -0.01 13.78
CA LEU A 82 -7.58 0.93 14.19
C LEU A 82 -7.03 2.28 14.68
N GLY A 83 -5.82 2.29 15.24
CA GLY A 83 -5.09 3.52 15.64
C GLY A 83 -4.40 4.25 14.48
N GLY A 84 -4.67 3.84 13.24
CA GLY A 84 -4.04 4.30 12.02
C GLY A 84 -4.79 5.39 11.27
N ARG A 85 -4.36 5.55 10.02
CA ARG A 85 -4.88 6.51 9.05
C ARG A 85 -5.11 5.84 7.70
N ALA A 86 -5.96 6.46 6.86
CA ALA A 86 -6.23 5.96 5.51
C ALA A 86 -6.66 7.08 4.54
N ILE A 87 -6.50 6.80 3.26
CA ILE A 87 -7.06 7.58 2.15
C ILE A 87 -7.79 6.61 1.21
N ALA A 88 -8.98 6.99 0.76
CA ALA A 88 -9.77 6.19 -0.16
C ALA A 88 -10.33 7.04 -1.31
N LEU A 89 -10.39 6.44 -2.49
CA LEU A 89 -11.09 6.93 -3.67
C LEU A 89 -12.21 5.94 -4.01
N VAL A 90 -13.43 6.45 -4.10
CA VAL A 90 -14.63 5.68 -4.46
C VAL A 90 -15.18 6.21 -5.77
N ARG A 91 -15.44 5.32 -6.72
CA ARG A 91 -16.28 5.58 -7.89
C ARG A 91 -17.65 4.96 -7.63
N SER A 92 -18.69 5.78 -7.62
CA SER A 92 -20.06 5.30 -7.43
C SER A 92 -20.59 4.56 -8.67
N LYS A 93 -21.70 3.87 -8.53
CA LYS A 93 -22.42 3.24 -9.65
C LYS A 93 -22.80 4.20 -10.76
N SER A 94 -23.04 5.48 -10.43
CA SER A 94 -23.35 6.54 -11.38
C SER A 94 -22.11 7.21 -12.00
N GLY A 95 -20.91 6.66 -11.79
CA GLY A 95 -19.67 7.21 -12.35
C GLY A 95 -19.05 8.38 -11.56
N ASN A 96 -19.68 8.87 -10.49
CA ASN A 96 -19.15 9.97 -9.71
C ASN A 96 -18.00 9.52 -8.78
N PHE A 97 -17.00 10.38 -8.61
CA PHE A 97 -15.84 10.12 -7.77
C PHE A 97 -15.92 10.85 -6.43
N TYR A 98 -15.59 10.15 -5.36
CA TYR A 98 -15.57 10.65 -3.99
C TYR A 98 -14.23 10.33 -3.33
N GLY A 99 -13.52 11.37 -2.91
CA GLY A 99 -12.27 11.22 -2.15
C GLY A 99 -12.52 11.33 -0.65
N TYR A 100 -11.84 10.48 0.13
CA TYR A 100 -11.92 10.46 1.60
C TYR A 100 -10.52 10.61 2.19
N ASN A 101 -10.36 11.62 3.05
CA ASN A 101 -9.14 11.86 3.80
C ASN A 101 -9.38 11.54 5.28
N GLY A 102 -9.07 10.29 5.65
CA GLY A 102 -9.02 9.78 7.02
C GLY A 102 -7.58 9.74 7.56
N MET A 103 -6.76 10.72 7.21
CA MET A 103 -5.42 10.87 7.79
C MET A 103 -5.49 11.23 9.26
N THR A 104 -4.47 10.85 10.02
CA THR A 104 -4.31 11.29 11.40
C THR A 104 -4.22 12.83 11.48
N GLU A 105 -4.84 13.41 12.49
CA GLU A 105 -4.84 14.85 12.72
C GLU A 105 -4.04 15.23 13.97
N ILE A 106 -3.14 16.20 13.83
CA ILE A 106 -2.26 16.64 14.91
C ILE A 106 -3.10 17.31 16.00
N PRO A 107 -3.01 16.83 17.27
CA PRO A 107 -3.79 17.38 18.38
C PRO A 107 -3.59 18.88 18.60
N GLN A 108 -4.63 19.56 19.10
CA GLN A 108 -4.61 21.02 19.29
C GLN A 108 -3.56 21.47 20.33
N SER A 109 -3.24 20.61 21.28
CA SER A 109 -2.24 20.89 22.33
C SER A 109 -0.79 20.62 21.90
N PHE A 110 -0.57 20.12 20.66
CA PHE A 110 0.76 19.75 20.20
C PHE A 110 1.68 20.97 20.04
N VAL A 111 2.85 20.90 20.66
CA VAL A 111 3.94 21.84 20.48
C VAL A 111 5.16 21.09 19.95
N LYS A 112 5.62 21.50 18.77
CA LYS A 112 6.79 20.87 18.15
C LYS A 112 8.04 21.25 18.92
N ALA A 113 8.78 20.24 19.39
CA ALA A 113 10.10 20.39 19.97
C ALA A 113 11.20 20.14 18.93
N ASP A 114 12.40 20.70 19.14
CA ASP A 114 13.53 20.56 18.22
C ASP A 114 13.99 19.09 18.07
N ASN A 115 13.93 18.33 19.14
CA ASN A 115 14.36 16.93 19.19
C ASN A 115 13.17 15.99 19.49
N MET A 116 12.22 15.92 18.57
CA MET A 116 11.12 14.97 18.68
C MET A 116 11.60 13.54 18.46
N PRO A 117 11.17 12.57 19.29
CA PRO A 117 11.50 11.16 19.07
C PRO A 117 10.84 10.63 17.79
N ALA A 118 11.37 9.51 17.26
CA ALA A 118 10.78 8.85 16.10
C ALA A 118 9.51 8.06 16.46
N PHE A 119 9.40 7.60 17.69
CA PHE A 119 8.34 6.74 18.22
C PHE A 119 7.91 7.18 19.62
N GLY A 120 6.86 6.57 20.14
CA GLY A 120 6.34 6.83 21.47
C GLY A 120 5.06 7.68 21.47
N TYR A 121 4.47 7.86 22.64
CA TYR A 121 3.17 8.55 22.81
C TYR A 121 3.15 9.98 22.26
N SER A 122 4.26 10.72 22.37
CA SER A 122 4.37 12.08 21.85
C SER A 122 4.32 12.18 20.32
N THR A 123 4.42 11.05 19.61
CA THR A 123 4.33 10.99 18.14
C THR A 123 2.94 10.59 17.63
N VAL A 124 2.02 10.26 18.53
CA VAL A 124 0.66 9.82 18.22
C VAL A 124 -0.24 11.03 17.95
N ALA A 125 -0.92 11.00 16.81
CA ALA A 125 -1.97 11.94 16.46
C ALA A 125 -3.35 11.26 16.51
N THR A 126 -4.42 12.05 16.42
CA THR A 126 -5.81 11.55 16.44
C THR A 126 -6.03 10.58 15.30
N PRO A 127 -6.40 9.31 15.54
CA PRO A 127 -6.60 8.28 14.51
C PRO A 127 -7.76 8.62 13.56
N GLY A 128 -7.64 8.22 12.29
CA GLY A 128 -8.65 8.56 11.29
C GLY A 128 -9.32 7.39 10.58
N LEU A 129 -8.74 6.17 10.65
CA LEU A 129 -9.23 5.02 9.92
C LEU A 129 -10.70 4.70 10.24
N VAL A 130 -11.04 4.51 11.52
CA VAL A 130 -12.38 4.08 11.95
C VAL A 130 -13.46 5.09 11.55
N ALA A 131 -13.19 6.40 11.71
CA ALA A 131 -14.10 7.46 11.25
C ALA A 131 -14.33 7.41 9.74
N MET A 132 -13.24 7.15 8.96
CA MET A 132 -13.33 7.06 7.51
C MET A 132 -14.19 5.86 7.08
N LEU A 133 -13.98 4.69 7.66
CA LEU A 133 -14.79 3.50 7.39
C LEU A 133 -16.26 3.76 7.69
N GLY A 134 -16.58 4.36 8.85
CA GLY A 134 -17.95 4.73 9.21
C GLY A 134 -18.57 5.74 8.26
N LYS A 135 -17.82 6.75 7.80
CA LYS A 135 -18.31 7.75 6.83
C LYS A 135 -18.58 7.13 5.46
N ILE A 136 -17.66 6.32 4.94
CA ILE A 136 -17.81 5.64 3.64
C ILE A 136 -19.00 4.69 3.70
N HIS A 137 -19.14 3.93 4.79
CA HIS A 137 -20.28 3.04 5.01
C HIS A 137 -21.63 3.77 4.97
N ARG A 138 -21.78 4.89 5.72
CA ARG A 138 -23.01 5.68 5.73
C ARG A 138 -23.41 6.22 4.36
N GLN A 139 -22.44 6.46 3.46
CA GLN A 139 -22.67 7.04 2.14
C GLN A 139 -22.88 6.00 1.03
N HIS A 140 -22.23 4.85 1.13
CA HIS A 140 -22.18 3.88 0.04
C HIS A 140 -22.42 2.43 0.49
N GLY A 141 -22.42 2.14 1.78
CA GLY A 141 -22.63 0.79 2.31
C GLY A 141 -24.05 0.28 2.08
N LYS A 142 -24.20 -1.03 2.04
CA LYS A 142 -25.46 -1.73 1.83
C LYS A 142 -25.83 -2.62 3.03
N LEU A 143 -24.87 -3.37 3.57
CA LEU A 143 -25.08 -4.23 4.73
C LEU A 143 -24.93 -3.45 6.05
N PRO A 144 -25.54 -3.91 7.15
CA PRO A 144 -25.29 -3.31 8.46
C PRO A 144 -23.80 -3.31 8.83
N PHE A 145 -23.29 -2.20 9.36
CA PHE A 145 -21.88 -2.08 9.74
C PHE A 145 -21.42 -3.18 10.70
N SER A 146 -22.28 -3.56 11.66
CA SER A 146 -22.02 -4.66 12.59
C SER A 146 -21.74 -6.00 11.90
N GLN A 147 -22.30 -6.23 10.72
CA GLN A 147 -22.04 -7.44 9.94
C GLN A 147 -20.64 -7.44 9.32
N LEU A 148 -20.15 -6.27 8.91
CA LEU A 148 -18.84 -6.10 8.30
C LEU A 148 -17.68 -6.29 9.29
N VAL A 149 -17.93 -6.08 10.58
CA VAL A 149 -16.94 -6.26 11.66
C VAL A 149 -16.75 -7.72 12.07
N LYS A 150 -17.73 -8.61 11.79
CA LYS A 150 -17.76 -9.98 12.32
C LYS A 150 -16.50 -10.80 12.00
N SER A 151 -16.01 -10.73 10.76
CA SER A 151 -14.83 -11.50 10.37
C SER A 151 -13.58 -11.03 11.13
N ALA A 152 -13.43 -9.74 11.34
CA ALA A 152 -12.33 -9.19 12.13
C ALA A 152 -12.41 -9.61 13.61
N ILE A 153 -13.61 -9.58 14.22
CA ILE A 153 -13.83 -10.11 15.59
C ILE A 153 -13.41 -11.56 15.67
N LYS A 154 -13.90 -12.39 14.73
CA LYS A 154 -13.60 -13.82 14.69
C LYS A 154 -12.10 -14.09 14.65
N HIS A 155 -11.37 -13.45 13.74
CA HIS A 155 -9.92 -13.63 13.62
C HIS A 155 -9.15 -13.12 14.85
N ALA A 156 -9.61 -12.05 15.48
CA ALA A 156 -9.00 -11.54 16.71
C ALA A 156 -9.26 -12.47 17.92
N GLU A 157 -10.44 -13.06 18.03
CA GLU A 157 -10.85 -13.91 19.16
C GLU A 157 -10.33 -15.35 19.02
N ASP A 158 -10.64 -16.01 17.90
CA ASP A 158 -10.25 -17.40 17.64
C ASP A 158 -8.75 -17.52 17.34
N GLY A 159 -8.17 -16.44 16.80
CA GLY A 159 -6.79 -16.37 16.31
C GLY A 159 -6.68 -16.66 14.81
N PHE A 160 -5.51 -16.33 14.28
CA PHE A 160 -5.13 -16.58 12.89
C PHE A 160 -3.67 -17.02 12.80
N VAL A 161 -3.35 -17.77 11.75
CA VAL A 161 -1.99 -18.24 11.51
C VAL A 161 -1.13 -17.08 11.00
N LEU A 162 -0.02 -16.79 11.68
CA LEU A 162 0.94 -15.77 11.28
C LEU A 162 1.67 -16.17 9.99
N LEU A 163 1.61 -15.31 8.99
CA LEU A 163 2.37 -15.44 7.77
C LEU A 163 3.85 -15.06 7.99
N PRO A 164 4.77 -15.56 7.14
CA PRO A 164 6.21 -15.34 7.29
C PRO A 164 6.62 -13.87 7.38
N GLY A 165 6.05 -13.01 6.53
CA GLY A 165 6.35 -11.59 6.50
C GLY A 165 5.91 -10.86 7.77
N GLU A 166 4.70 -11.14 8.25
CA GLU A 166 4.21 -10.54 9.50
C GLU A 166 5.05 -11.00 10.70
N ALA A 167 5.39 -12.29 10.79
CA ALA A 167 6.23 -12.82 11.86
C ALA A 167 7.65 -12.18 11.86
N ALA A 168 8.25 -12.01 10.68
CA ALA A 168 9.56 -11.36 10.54
C ALA A 168 9.53 -9.89 10.99
N ARG A 169 8.47 -9.15 10.63
CA ARG A 169 8.27 -7.75 11.06
C ARG A 169 8.07 -7.63 12.56
N GLN A 170 7.24 -8.48 13.17
CA GLN A 170 7.06 -8.50 14.62
C GLN A 170 8.38 -8.77 15.34
N LYS A 171 9.15 -9.77 14.86
CA LYS A 171 10.48 -10.08 15.40
C LYS A 171 11.44 -8.89 15.30
N SER A 172 11.43 -8.15 14.20
CA SER A 172 12.30 -6.98 14.03
C SER A 172 11.99 -5.83 14.99
N ALA A 173 10.79 -5.78 15.54
CA ALA A 173 10.33 -4.75 16.48
C ALA A 173 10.27 -5.22 17.96
N ILE A 174 10.84 -6.37 18.27
CA ILE A 174 10.74 -7.00 19.61
C ILE A 174 11.23 -6.08 20.74
N ASN A 175 12.32 -5.36 20.52
CA ASN A 175 12.90 -4.48 21.54
C ASN A 175 11.94 -3.32 21.89
N GLU A 176 11.27 -2.76 20.89
CA GLU A 176 10.33 -1.66 21.09
C GLU A 176 9.00 -2.16 21.66
N ILE A 177 8.53 -3.33 21.24
CA ILE A 177 7.34 -3.97 21.81
C ILE A 177 7.51 -4.16 23.31
N ASN A 178 8.66 -4.64 23.76
CA ASN A 178 8.98 -4.86 25.17
C ASN A 178 9.01 -3.58 26.03
N GLN A 179 9.11 -2.40 25.42
CA GLN A 179 9.14 -1.12 26.15
C GLN A 179 7.76 -0.58 26.48
N ASN A 180 6.69 -1.13 25.89
CA ASN A 180 5.34 -0.64 26.10
C ASN A 180 4.39 -1.76 26.53
N ARG A 181 3.77 -1.60 27.69
CA ARG A 181 2.88 -2.60 28.27
C ARG A 181 1.72 -2.97 27.36
N GLY A 182 1.07 -2.01 26.71
CA GLY A 182 -0.04 -2.28 25.78
C GLY A 182 0.39 -3.08 24.55
N MET A 183 1.61 -2.83 24.06
CA MET A 183 2.21 -3.61 22.97
C MET A 183 2.54 -5.04 23.42
N THR A 184 3.16 -5.18 24.60
CA THR A 184 3.49 -6.49 25.18
C THR A 184 2.24 -7.35 25.37
N GLU A 185 1.19 -6.80 25.99
CA GLU A 185 -0.09 -7.48 26.21
C GLU A 185 -0.81 -7.86 24.89
N SER A 186 -0.56 -7.15 23.79
CA SER A 186 -1.23 -7.37 22.52
C SER A 186 -0.51 -8.31 21.56
N PHE A 187 0.84 -8.32 21.57
CA PHE A 187 1.65 -8.93 20.52
C PHE A 187 2.74 -9.90 21.01
N LEU A 188 2.98 -9.99 22.30
CA LEU A 188 3.91 -10.98 22.85
C LEU A 188 3.16 -12.15 23.47
N GLN A 189 3.83 -13.31 23.44
CA GLN A 189 3.44 -14.49 24.20
C GLN A 189 4.13 -14.54 25.57
N ASP A 190 3.79 -15.55 26.36
CA ASP A 190 4.47 -15.90 27.58
C ASP A 190 5.99 -15.93 27.31
N GLU A 191 6.79 -15.34 28.21
CA GLU A 191 8.24 -15.19 28.10
C GLU A 191 8.75 -13.99 27.25
N GLY A 192 7.87 -13.07 26.78
CA GLY A 192 8.31 -11.85 26.11
C GLY A 192 8.88 -12.06 24.71
N SER A 193 8.49 -13.13 24.03
CA SER A 193 8.89 -13.44 22.65
C SER A 193 7.74 -13.21 21.64
N THR A 194 8.09 -12.87 20.40
CA THR A 194 7.13 -12.84 19.28
C THR A 194 6.86 -14.24 18.76
N LEU A 195 5.68 -14.44 18.17
CA LEU A 195 5.33 -15.67 17.47
C LEU A 195 6.17 -15.86 16.21
N LYS A 196 6.38 -17.14 15.86
CA LYS A 196 7.00 -17.55 14.59
C LYS A 196 5.92 -17.72 13.52
N ALA A 197 6.33 -17.68 12.25
CA ALA A 197 5.48 -18.05 11.14
C ALA A 197 4.84 -19.44 11.36
N GLY A 198 3.57 -19.59 11.00
CA GLY A 198 2.80 -20.81 11.20
C GLY A 198 2.18 -20.95 12.59
N GLN A 199 2.53 -20.14 13.57
CA GLN A 199 1.89 -20.11 14.88
C GLN A 199 0.63 -19.22 14.85
N THR A 200 -0.29 -19.47 15.80
CA THR A 200 -1.56 -18.75 15.88
C THR A 200 -1.47 -17.57 16.83
N LEU A 201 -1.68 -16.36 16.31
CA LEU A 201 -1.83 -15.14 17.11
C LEU A 201 -3.29 -14.93 17.50
N LYS A 202 -3.57 -14.77 18.79
CA LYS A 202 -4.86 -14.36 19.33
C LYS A 202 -4.78 -12.94 19.90
N GLN A 203 -5.81 -12.15 19.64
CA GLN A 203 -5.90 -10.75 20.10
C GLN A 203 -7.23 -10.50 20.84
N PRO A 204 -7.47 -11.16 21.98
CA PRO A 204 -8.77 -11.11 22.66
C PRO A 204 -9.14 -9.70 23.16
N VAL A 205 -8.15 -8.86 23.41
CA VAL A 205 -8.38 -7.46 23.79
C VAL A 205 -8.89 -6.65 22.59
N LEU A 206 -8.28 -6.86 21.41
CA LEU A 206 -8.72 -6.23 20.16
C LEU A 206 -10.13 -6.73 19.76
N ALA A 207 -10.43 -8.01 19.96
CA ALA A 207 -11.77 -8.57 19.71
C ALA A 207 -12.86 -7.83 20.52
N LYS A 208 -12.60 -7.49 21.78
CA LYS A 208 -13.52 -6.70 22.61
C LYS A 208 -13.72 -5.27 22.09
N THR A 209 -12.64 -4.65 21.61
CA THR A 209 -12.72 -3.31 21.00
C THR A 209 -13.52 -3.34 19.71
N LEU A 210 -13.29 -4.32 18.83
CA LEU A 210 -14.06 -4.53 17.60
C LEU A 210 -15.54 -4.84 17.90
N THR A 211 -15.83 -5.64 18.94
CA THR A 211 -17.18 -5.93 19.37
C THR A 211 -17.92 -4.66 19.82
N ALA A 212 -17.28 -3.77 20.58
CA ALA A 212 -17.87 -2.48 20.95
C ALA A 212 -18.17 -1.64 19.70
N ILE A 213 -17.26 -1.57 18.74
CA ILE A 213 -17.47 -0.87 17.46
C ILE A 213 -18.62 -1.49 16.67
N ALA A 214 -18.75 -2.82 16.65
CA ALA A 214 -19.85 -3.51 15.97
C ALA A 214 -21.22 -3.22 16.59
N GLN A 215 -21.30 -3.12 17.92
CA GLN A 215 -22.54 -2.92 18.68
C GLN A 215 -22.98 -1.45 18.71
N GLU A 216 -22.03 -0.53 18.86
CA GLU A 216 -22.29 0.90 19.11
C GLU A 216 -22.02 1.78 17.88
N GLY A 217 -21.45 1.20 16.80
CA GLY A 217 -21.05 1.92 15.60
C GLY A 217 -19.65 2.55 15.70
N SER A 218 -19.17 3.07 14.57
CA SER A 218 -17.83 3.68 14.45
C SER A 218 -17.61 4.89 15.38
N ASP A 219 -18.67 5.58 15.75
CA ASP A 219 -18.59 6.83 16.54
C ASP A 219 -18.20 6.56 17.99
N THR A 220 -18.42 5.35 18.52
CA THR A 220 -17.96 4.96 19.87
C THR A 220 -16.44 5.03 20.04
N PHE A 221 -15.69 4.90 18.93
CA PHE A 221 -14.24 5.06 18.92
C PHE A 221 -13.81 6.48 19.30
N TYR A 222 -14.63 7.48 19.02
CA TYR A 222 -14.31 8.90 19.18
C TYR A 222 -15.01 9.57 20.36
N THR A 223 -16.10 9.01 20.86
CA THR A 223 -16.92 9.65 21.92
C THR A 223 -17.21 8.73 23.10
N GLY A 224 -17.03 7.41 22.94
CA GLY A 224 -17.39 6.40 23.93
C GLY A 224 -16.28 6.02 24.90
N LYS A 225 -16.38 4.77 25.39
CA LYS A 225 -15.41 4.17 26.32
C LYS A 225 -14.01 4.06 25.71
N ILE A 226 -13.92 3.75 24.40
CA ILE A 226 -12.66 3.64 23.68
C ILE A 226 -11.91 4.98 23.72
N ALA A 227 -12.59 6.08 23.39
CA ALA A 227 -12.03 7.43 23.43
C ALA A 227 -11.47 7.80 24.80
N ARG A 228 -12.21 7.49 25.87
CA ARG A 228 -11.76 7.76 27.25
C ARG A 228 -10.48 7.01 27.58
N LEU A 229 -10.42 5.69 27.27
CA LEU A 229 -9.22 4.88 27.52
C LEU A 229 -8.00 5.40 26.74
N MET A 230 -8.18 5.81 25.48
CA MET A 230 -7.13 6.43 24.68
C MET A 230 -6.62 7.72 25.32
N SER A 231 -7.51 8.65 25.62
CA SER A 231 -7.15 9.97 26.17
C SER A 231 -6.48 9.87 27.54
N GLU A 232 -6.99 9.00 28.42
CA GLU A 232 -6.39 8.76 29.73
C GLU A 232 -4.98 8.17 29.63
N ASP A 233 -4.77 7.26 28.68
CA ASP A 233 -3.46 6.65 28.47
C ASP A 233 -2.46 7.65 27.86
N MET A 234 -2.89 8.44 26.89
CA MET A 234 -2.10 9.54 26.34
C MET A 234 -1.66 10.52 27.42
N ALA A 235 -2.60 10.96 28.27
CA ALA A 235 -2.30 11.90 29.36
C ALA A 235 -1.27 11.34 30.38
N ARG A 236 -1.36 10.04 30.71
CA ARG A 236 -0.41 9.38 31.62
C ARG A 236 1.00 9.24 31.07
N ASN A 237 1.12 9.12 29.73
CA ASN A 237 2.38 8.77 29.08
C ASN A 237 2.97 9.90 28.21
N GLY A 238 2.49 11.14 28.38
CA GLY A 238 3.02 12.31 27.68
C GLY A 238 2.61 12.41 26.21
N GLY A 239 1.51 11.76 25.83
CA GLY A 239 0.86 11.95 24.52
C GLY A 239 -0.04 13.18 24.50
N TYR A 240 -0.43 13.63 23.31
CA TYR A 240 -1.17 14.87 23.11
C TYR A 240 -2.66 14.68 22.82
N VAL A 241 -3.09 13.46 22.44
CA VAL A 241 -4.48 13.19 22.02
C VAL A 241 -5.42 13.28 23.22
N THR A 242 -6.36 14.23 23.17
CA THR A 242 -7.37 14.46 24.19
C THR A 242 -8.75 13.91 23.76
N LEU A 243 -9.70 13.84 24.72
CA LEU A 243 -11.10 13.54 24.40
C LEU A 243 -11.70 14.56 23.43
N GLN A 244 -11.27 15.82 23.52
CA GLN A 244 -11.79 16.86 22.64
C GLN A 244 -11.26 16.67 21.22
N ASP A 245 -9.96 16.35 21.03
CA ASP A 245 -9.40 16.04 19.71
C ASP A 245 -10.12 14.87 19.05
N LEU A 246 -10.41 13.82 19.83
CA LEU A 246 -11.17 12.66 19.34
C LEU A 246 -12.59 13.06 18.92
N LYS A 247 -13.33 13.77 19.78
CA LYS A 247 -14.69 14.23 19.54
C LYS A 247 -14.79 15.16 18.32
N ASP A 248 -13.79 15.99 18.10
CA ASP A 248 -13.76 16.99 17.03
C ASP A 248 -13.22 16.44 15.73
N TYR A 249 -12.63 15.24 15.73
CA TYR A 249 -12.11 14.63 14.51
C TYR A 249 -13.19 14.46 13.44
N ARG A 250 -12.90 14.88 12.21
CA ARG A 250 -13.78 14.75 11.04
C ARG A 250 -13.02 14.22 9.84
N VAL A 251 -13.60 13.30 9.10
CA VAL A 251 -13.08 12.87 7.79
C VAL A 251 -13.27 14.00 6.80
N LEU A 252 -12.18 14.49 6.23
CA LEU A 252 -12.21 15.56 5.23
C LEU A 252 -12.48 14.99 3.82
N PRO A 253 -13.00 15.80 2.91
CA PRO A 253 -12.99 15.44 1.49
C PRO A 253 -11.56 15.24 1.00
N GLY A 254 -11.33 14.21 0.20
CA GLY A 254 -10.08 14.04 -0.53
C GLY A 254 -10.02 15.07 -1.67
N ARG A 255 -8.83 15.61 -1.92
CA ARG A 255 -8.60 16.57 -3.02
C ARG A 255 -8.47 15.80 -4.34
N TYR A 256 -9.61 15.54 -4.97
CA TYR A 256 -9.71 14.78 -6.21
C TYR A 256 -9.05 15.50 -7.37
N ILE A 257 -8.30 14.75 -8.17
CA ILE A 257 -7.71 15.16 -9.45
C ILE A 257 -7.90 14.06 -10.49
N SER A 258 -8.00 14.46 -11.76
CA SER A 258 -7.99 13.54 -12.89
C SER A 258 -7.11 14.06 -14.00
N ILE A 259 -6.47 13.16 -14.73
CA ILE A 259 -5.66 13.49 -15.91
C ILE A 259 -5.96 12.54 -17.06
N PRO A 260 -5.92 13.01 -18.31
CA PRO A 260 -5.89 12.12 -19.45
C PRO A 260 -4.54 11.40 -19.54
N TYR A 261 -4.56 10.10 -19.82
CA TYR A 261 -3.39 9.28 -20.10
C TYR A 261 -3.70 8.31 -21.24
N ARG A 262 -3.14 8.54 -22.42
CA ARG A 262 -3.52 7.91 -23.67
C ARG A 262 -5.03 8.15 -23.95
N ASP A 263 -5.76 7.09 -24.20
CA ASP A 263 -7.22 7.08 -24.36
C ASP A 263 -7.97 6.78 -23.05
N HIS A 264 -7.29 6.90 -21.92
CA HIS A 264 -7.82 6.66 -20.57
C HIS A 264 -7.86 7.96 -19.75
N VAL A 265 -8.59 7.91 -18.63
CA VAL A 265 -8.58 8.94 -17.59
C VAL A 265 -8.10 8.33 -16.29
N VAL A 266 -7.06 8.89 -15.69
CA VAL A 266 -6.53 8.47 -14.39
C VAL A 266 -7.07 9.37 -13.30
N HIS A 267 -7.75 8.80 -12.33
CA HIS A 267 -8.38 9.46 -11.19
C HIS A 267 -7.63 9.15 -9.91
N THR A 268 -7.29 10.16 -9.12
CA THR A 268 -6.56 9.99 -7.86
C THR A 268 -6.80 11.16 -6.90
N LEU A 269 -6.08 11.18 -5.78
CA LEU A 269 -6.20 12.21 -4.76
C LEU A 269 -4.87 12.94 -4.54
N ALA A 270 -4.89 14.26 -4.66
CA ALA A 270 -3.75 15.13 -4.35
C ALA A 270 -3.49 15.19 -2.83
N ALA A 271 -2.59 16.06 -2.40
CA ALA A 271 -2.20 16.20 -0.99
C ALA A 271 -3.41 16.19 -0.02
N PRO A 272 -3.26 15.54 1.17
CA PRO A 272 -2.00 15.02 1.73
C PRO A 272 -1.52 13.71 1.10
N GLY A 273 -2.27 13.11 0.17
CA GLY A 273 -1.92 11.90 -0.57
C GLY A 273 -0.88 12.13 -1.67
N GLY A 274 -0.30 11.02 -2.16
CA GLY A 274 0.74 10.98 -3.18
C GLY A 274 0.24 11.02 -4.63
N GLY A 275 -1.08 11.13 -4.87
CA GLY A 275 -1.67 11.05 -6.20
C GLY A 275 -1.21 12.14 -7.17
N GLY A 276 -0.84 13.32 -6.66
CA GLY A 276 -0.24 14.37 -7.47
C GLY A 276 1.08 13.94 -8.13
N LEU A 277 1.85 13.09 -7.44
CA LEU A 277 3.09 12.51 -7.99
C LEU A 277 2.79 11.52 -9.11
N VAL A 278 1.79 10.66 -8.92
CA VAL A 278 1.31 9.73 -9.96
C VAL A 278 0.87 10.52 -11.19
N ALA A 279 0.02 11.54 -11.01
CA ALA A 279 -0.49 12.37 -12.08
C ALA A 279 0.64 13.05 -12.87
N LYS A 280 1.55 13.76 -12.20
CA LYS A 280 2.69 14.44 -12.85
C LYS A 280 3.58 13.47 -13.63
N THR A 281 3.85 12.30 -13.07
CA THR A 281 4.71 11.31 -13.74
C THR A 281 4.04 10.76 -15.00
N LEU A 282 2.77 10.39 -14.92
CA LEU A 282 2.03 9.90 -16.10
C LEU A 282 1.89 10.98 -17.17
N MET A 283 1.71 12.25 -16.80
CA MET A 283 1.72 13.35 -17.75
C MET A 283 3.04 13.48 -18.51
N LEU A 284 4.19 13.28 -17.83
CA LEU A 284 5.50 13.23 -18.49
C LEU A 284 5.62 12.02 -19.41
N LEU A 285 5.24 10.83 -18.94
CA LEU A 285 5.28 9.60 -19.72
C LEU A 285 4.37 9.66 -20.94
N GLY A 286 3.24 10.35 -20.83
CA GLY A 286 2.30 10.57 -21.93
C GLY A 286 2.87 11.32 -23.13
N LEU A 287 4.03 11.99 -22.98
CA LEU A 287 4.74 12.68 -24.08
C LEU A 287 5.65 11.75 -24.91
N TYR A 288 5.84 10.49 -24.49
CA TYR A 288 6.71 9.53 -25.15
C TYR A 288 5.90 8.35 -25.69
N ASP A 289 6.32 7.80 -26.81
CA ASP A 289 5.83 6.48 -27.26
C ASP A 289 6.58 5.40 -26.45
N LEU A 290 5.84 4.70 -25.60
CA LEU A 290 6.36 3.64 -24.75
C LEU A 290 5.96 2.24 -25.24
N SER A 291 5.08 2.14 -26.25
CA SER A 291 4.52 0.89 -26.73
C SER A 291 5.57 -0.06 -27.32
N SER A 292 6.54 0.50 -28.04
CA SER A 292 7.62 -0.24 -28.68
C SER A 292 8.96 -0.11 -27.93
N LEU A 293 8.97 0.53 -26.76
CA LEU A 293 10.21 0.81 -26.05
C LEU A 293 10.66 -0.42 -25.25
N GLU A 294 11.88 -0.92 -25.56
CA GLU A 294 12.49 -2.02 -24.80
C GLU A 294 12.58 -1.68 -23.31
N ASP A 295 12.36 -2.66 -22.44
CA ASP A 295 12.33 -2.47 -20.98
C ASP A 295 13.61 -1.78 -20.44
N ARG A 296 14.79 -2.13 -20.97
CA ARG A 296 16.07 -1.48 -20.60
C ARG A 296 16.15 0.02 -20.97
N ARG A 297 15.34 0.50 -21.91
CA ARG A 297 15.22 1.91 -22.29
C ARG A 297 14.06 2.59 -21.57
N TRP A 298 12.99 1.85 -21.32
CA TRP A 298 11.81 2.28 -20.57
C TRP A 298 12.17 2.60 -19.10
N ALA A 299 12.94 1.75 -18.42
CA ALA A 299 13.27 1.91 -17.00
C ALA A 299 13.97 3.24 -16.66
N PRO A 300 15.06 3.67 -17.33
CA PRO A 300 15.68 4.96 -17.04
C PRO A 300 14.80 6.15 -17.43
N LEU A 301 13.92 6.02 -18.44
CA LEU A 301 12.97 7.07 -18.78
C LEU A 301 11.95 7.26 -17.65
N VAL A 302 11.34 6.16 -17.18
CA VAL A 302 10.37 6.17 -16.08
C VAL A 302 11.00 6.68 -14.78
N SER A 303 12.21 6.24 -14.48
CA SER A 303 12.94 6.73 -13.30
C SER A 303 13.16 8.24 -13.33
N GLN A 304 13.58 8.79 -14.47
CA GLN A 304 13.78 10.23 -14.61
C GLN A 304 12.45 11.01 -14.53
N ALA A 305 11.37 10.51 -15.13
CA ALA A 305 10.05 11.11 -15.03
C ALA A 305 9.54 11.16 -13.57
N LEU A 306 9.72 10.06 -12.82
CA LEU A 306 9.45 10.00 -11.39
C LEU A 306 10.32 11.02 -10.62
N GLY A 307 11.61 11.07 -10.93
CA GLY A 307 12.54 11.98 -10.29
C GLY A 307 12.16 13.45 -10.47
N LEU A 308 11.82 13.86 -11.68
CA LEU A 308 11.36 15.22 -11.99
C LEU A 308 10.06 15.58 -11.28
N SER A 309 9.15 14.60 -11.17
CA SER A 309 7.89 14.78 -10.44
C SER A 309 8.14 14.97 -8.95
N ILE A 310 9.02 14.16 -8.35
CA ILE A 310 9.44 14.30 -6.94
C ILE A 310 10.09 15.68 -6.70
N GLU A 311 10.99 16.09 -7.57
CA GLU A 311 11.65 17.40 -7.51
C GLU A 311 10.62 18.54 -7.51
N SER A 312 9.65 18.50 -8.42
CA SER A 312 8.60 19.52 -8.53
C SER A 312 7.69 19.62 -7.30
N MET A 313 7.50 18.51 -6.59
CA MET A 313 6.64 18.43 -5.41
C MET A 313 7.38 18.79 -4.11
N ALA A 314 8.72 18.86 -4.11
CA ALA A 314 9.52 19.04 -2.91
C ALA A 314 9.24 20.36 -2.16
N GLY A 315 8.85 21.43 -2.87
CA GLY A 315 8.51 22.74 -2.29
C GLY A 315 6.99 23.01 -2.19
N ASN A 316 6.19 22.43 -3.06
CA ASN A 316 4.78 22.80 -3.31
C ASN A 316 3.79 21.64 -3.13
N TYR A 317 4.08 20.71 -2.23
CA TYR A 317 3.25 19.51 -2.04
C TYR A 317 1.79 19.81 -1.67
N TYR A 318 1.56 20.90 -0.93
CA TYR A 318 0.22 21.40 -0.58
C TYR A 318 -0.25 22.51 -1.50
N GLU A 319 0.19 22.50 -2.76
CA GLU A 319 -0.28 23.49 -3.71
C GLU A 319 -1.80 23.65 -3.60
N LYS A 320 -2.23 24.86 -3.29
CA LYS A 320 -3.66 25.17 -3.12
C LYS A 320 -4.37 25.06 -4.46
N ASP A 321 -3.63 25.31 -5.54
CA ASP A 321 -4.13 25.20 -6.89
C ASP A 321 -3.93 23.79 -7.44
N LEU A 322 -5.05 23.04 -7.57
CA LEU A 322 -5.03 21.71 -8.18
C LEU A 322 -4.74 21.78 -9.70
N VAL A 323 -4.98 22.90 -10.35
CA VAL A 323 -4.71 23.09 -11.78
C VAL A 323 -3.22 23.02 -12.07
N GLY A 324 -2.40 23.63 -11.22
CA GLY A 324 -0.93 23.54 -11.33
C GLY A 324 -0.35 22.12 -11.19
N LEU A 325 -1.07 21.21 -10.51
CA LEU A 325 -0.67 19.81 -10.40
C LEU A 325 -0.83 19.04 -11.72
N VAL A 326 -1.71 19.49 -12.60
CA VAL A 326 -2.07 18.83 -13.86
C VAL A 326 -1.72 19.69 -15.09
N ASP A 327 -0.75 20.60 -14.95
CA ASP A 327 -0.31 21.50 -16.02
C ASP A 327 0.57 20.76 -17.04
N LYS A 328 0.08 20.66 -18.27
CA LYS A 328 0.82 20.08 -19.41
C LYS A 328 2.06 20.88 -19.78
N THR A 329 2.05 22.20 -19.57
CA THR A 329 3.20 23.08 -19.88
C THR A 329 4.41 22.67 -19.05
N TRP A 330 4.20 22.38 -17.75
CA TRP A 330 5.23 21.83 -16.88
C TRP A 330 5.81 20.52 -17.45
N ALA A 331 4.96 19.58 -17.86
CA ALA A 331 5.42 18.30 -18.40
C ALA A 331 6.25 18.48 -19.67
N ILE A 332 5.83 19.36 -20.60
CA ILE A 332 6.58 19.68 -21.82
C ILE A 332 7.94 20.32 -21.51
N GLN A 333 8.00 21.20 -20.51
CA GLN A 333 9.28 21.78 -20.09
C GLN A 333 10.23 20.75 -19.49
N GLN A 334 9.72 19.90 -18.61
CA GLN A 334 10.52 18.89 -17.94
C GLN A 334 10.96 17.74 -18.87
N SER A 335 10.16 17.40 -19.89
CA SER A 335 10.52 16.34 -20.83
C SER A 335 11.87 16.62 -21.54
N LYS A 336 12.24 17.88 -21.73
CA LYS A 336 13.54 18.28 -22.31
C LYS A 336 14.75 17.88 -21.45
N ARG A 337 14.54 17.55 -20.18
CA ARG A 337 15.58 17.12 -19.22
C ARG A 337 15.76 15.60 -19.20
N ILE A 338 14.83 14.85 -19.79
CA ILE A 338 14.87 13.39 -19.81
C ILE A 338 15.78 12.92 -20.93
N TYR A 339 16.72 12.08 -20.58
CA TYR A 339 17.62 11.41 -21.53
C TYR A 339 17.17 9.96 -21.76
N VAL A 340 16.87 9.63 -23.00
CA VAL A 340 16.54 8.24 -23.40
C VAL A 340 17.78 7.63 -24.04
N PRO A 341 18.36 6.57 -23.48
CA PRO A 341 19.52 5.91 -24.06
C PRO A 341 19.26 5.40 -25.48
N ALA A 342 20.27 5.48 -26.35
CA ALA A 342 20.17 4.98 -27.70
C ALA A 342 19.97 3.45 -27.72
N PRO A 343 19.31 2.87 -28.75
CA PRO A 343 19.28 1.42 -28.94
C PRO A 343 20.71 0.90 -29.12
N VAL A 344 21.05 -0.21 -28.46
CA VAL A 344 22.38 -0.79 -28.60
C VAL A 344 22.40 -1.71 -29.82
N LYS A 345 23.20 -1.37 -30.83
CA LYS A 345 23.85 -2.35 -31.69
C LYS A 345 25.05 -2.83 -30.88
N GLU A 346 25.07 -4.10 -30.52
CA GLU A 346 26.09 -4.81 -29.71
C GLU A 346 27.31 -3.97 -29.29
N ALA A 347 27.29 -3.41 -28.10
CA ALA A 347 28.39 -2.60 -27.58
C ALA A 347 29.40 -3.52 -26.90
N LYS A 348 30.68 -3.39 -27.29
CA LYS A 348 31.81 -3.97 -26.56
C LYS A 348 31.80 -3.44 -25.13
N ILE A 349 31.65 -4.34 -24.17
CA ILE A 349 31.57 -4.02 -22.74
C ILE A 349 32.95 -3.58 -22.25
N ALA A 350 33.08 -2.30 -21.89
CA ALA A 350 34.21 -1.82 -21.12
C ALA A 350 33.89 -1.97 -19.63
N HIS A 351 34.61 -2.83 -18.95
CA HIS A 351 34.53 -2.96 -17.50
C HIS A 351 35.10 -1.70 -16.83
N GLN A 352 34.25 -0.80 -16.39
CA GLN A 352 34.62 0.20 -15.39
C GLN A 352 34.09 -0.26 -14.03
N THR A 353 35.02 -0.58 -13.15
CA THR A 353 34.74 -0.80 -11.72
C THR A 353 34.41 0.57 -11.11
N ILE A 354 33.12 0.82 -10.90
CA ILE A 354 32.68 1.98 -10.13
C ILE A 354 32.68 1.55 -8.66
N GLU A 355 33.47 2.26 -7.84
CA GLU A 355 33.44 2.07 -6.38
C GLU A 355 31.98 2.19 -5.89
N LYS A 356 31.59 1.27 -5.00
CA LYS A 356 30.28 1.29 -4.35
C LYS A 356 30.13 2.64 -3.63
N SER A 357 29.41 3.56 -4.22
CA SER A 357 28.97 4.74 -3.50
C SER A 357 28.03 4.28 -2.39
N ASN A 358 28.29 4.74 -1.15
CA ASN A 358 27.43 4.44 0.00
C ASN A 358 26.04 5.11 -0.19
N LEU A 359 25.21 4.52 -1.05
CA LEU A 359 23.80 4.87 -1.21
C LEU A 359 22.95 4.42 0.01
N THR A 360 23.60 3.82 1.02
CA THR A 360 22.99 3.29 2.25
C THR A 360 22.37 4.36 3.16
N ASP A 361 22.71 5.62 3.02
CA ASP A 361 22.14 6.70 3.86
C ASP A 361 20.66 6.99 3.57
N TRP A 362 20.12 6.36 2.53
CA TRP A 362 18.70 6.47 2.15
C TRP A 362 17.82 5.37 2.74
N VAL A 363 18.42 4.32 3.24
CA VAL A 363 17.76 3.16 3.87
C VAL A 363 17.16 3.52 5.24
N GLY A 364 17.43 4.71 5.76
CA GLY A 364 16.95 5.16 7.08
C GLY A 364 15.43 5.22 7.25
N VAL A 365 14.64 4.96 6.21
CA VAL A 365 13.18 4.78 6.27
C VAL A 365 12.71 3.67 5.31
N ALA A 366 13.54 2.69 5.03
CA ALA A 366 13.16 1.43 4.41
C ALA A 366 12.29 0.65 5.39
N GLY A 367 11.01 0.98 5.47
CA GLY A 367 10.12 0.39 6.45
C GLY A 367 8.84 1.18 6.64
N ALA A 368 8.44 2.00 5.69
CA ALA A 368 7.08 2.51 5.68
C ALA A 368 6.15 1.35 5.34
N HIS A 369 5.48 0.86 6.37
CA HIS A 369 4.59 -0.28 6.29
C HIS A 369 3.17 0.20 6.13
N THR A 370 2.46 -0.41 5.18
CA THR A 370 1.16 0.05 4.70
C THR A 370 0.42 -1.15 4.15
N SER A 371 -0.89 -1.20 4.27
CA SER A 371 -1.75 -2.17 3.61
C SER A 371 -2.59 -1.47 2.55
N HIS A 372 -2.66 -2.02 1.35
CA HIS A 372 -3.57 -1.57 0.31
C HIS A 372 -4.64 -2.62 0.04
N LEU A 373 -5.83 -2.15 -0.30
CA LEU A 373 -6.93 -2.98 -0.77
C LEU A 373 -7.73 -2.27 -1.85
N VAL A 374 -8.28 -3.05 -2.73
CA VAL A 374 -9.19 -2.60 -3.78
C VAL A 374 -10.35 -3.57 -3.89
N ALA A 375 -11.56 -3.04 -4.14
CA ALA A 375 -12.76 -3.83 -4.38
C ALA A 375 -13.60 -3.18 -5.48
N ALA A 376 -14.16 -4.01 -6.36
CA ALA A 376 -15.05 -3.58 -7.45
C ALA A 376 -16.16 -4.60 -7.65
N ASP A 377 -17.35 -4.14 -8.00
CA ASP A 377 -18.48 -5.02 -8.31
C ASP A 377 -19.07 -4.73 -9.70
N CYS A 378 -19.88 -5.66 -10.16
CA CYS A 378 -20.50 -5.61 -11.48
C CYS A 378 -21.48 -4.43 -11.68
N SER A 379 -21.80 -3.67 -10.63
CA SER A 379 -22.55 -2.42 -10.76
C SER A 379 -21.68 -1.20 -11.09
N GLY A 380 -20.35 -1.39 -11.19
CA GLY A 380 -19.37 -0.34 -11.38
C GLY A 380 -18.98 0.43 -10.12
N LEU A 381 -19.55 0.07 -8.94
CA LEU A 381 -19.07 0.61 -7.67
C LEU A 381 -17.68 0.07 -7.38
N THR A 382 -16.73 0.98 -7.24
CA THR A 382 -15.31 0.64 -7.08
C THR A 382 -14.69 1.47 -5.98
N ILE A 383 -13.85 0.86 -5.15
CA ILE A 383 -13.08 1.54 -4.11
C ILE A 383 -11.61 1.11 -4.16
N SER A 384 -10.70 2.09 -4.13
CA SER A 384 -9.28 1.91 -3.92
C SER A 384 -8.92 2.58 -2.59
N MET A 385 -8.35 1.84 -1.64
CA MET A 385 -8.09 2.34 -0.29
C MET A 385 -6.73 1.87 0.24
N THR A 386 -5.99 2.80 0.81
CA THR A 386 -4.72 2.51 1.47
C THR A 386 -4.77 2.95 2.92
N GLN A 387 -4.38 2.07 3.84
CA GLN A 387 -4.35 2.31 5.28
C GLN A 387 -2.96 2.03 5.86
N THR A 388 -2.56 2.75 6.92
CA THR A 388 -1.22 2.62 7.48
C THR A 388 -1.11 3.13 8.91
N ASN A 389 -0.20 2.51 9.67
CA ASN A 389 0.33 3.06 10.93
C ASN A 389 1.64 3.86 10.71
N GLY A 390 2.19 3.88 9.48
CA GLY A 390 3.48 4.47 9.17
C GLY A 390 4.61 3.42 9.24
N PRO A 391 5.54 3.47 10.19
CA PRO A 391 6.56 2.43 10.37
C PRO A 391 5.96 1.16 10.99
N ILE A 392 6.77 0.10 11.12
CA ILE A 392 6.37 -1.15 11.81
C ILE A 392 5.74 -0.81 13.17
N PHE A 393 4.50 -1.23 13.40
CA PHE A 393 3.70 -0.91 14.58
C PHE A 393 3.54 0.59 14.86
N GLY A 394 3.71 1.44 13.85
CA GLY A 394 3.49 2.88 13.98
C GLY A 394 4.37 3.53 15.04
N ALA A 395 3.74 4.15 16.03
CA ALA A 395 4.39 4.80 17.16
C ALA A 395 4.96 3.81 18.20
N LYS A 396 4.78 2.50 17.98
CA LYS A 396 5.23 1.42 18.88
C LYS A 396 4.68 1.53 20.29
N VAL A 397 3.50 2.11 20.41
CA VAL A 397 2.71 2.18 21.64
C VAL A 397 1.27 1.79 21.37
N ALA A 398 0.66 1.14 22.36
CA ALA A 398 -0.73 0.75 22.39
C ALA A 398 -1.31 0.98 23.78
N THR A 399 -2.58 1.34 23.86
CA THR A 399 -3.28 1.42 25.12
C THR A 399 -3.67 0.02 25.61
N SER A 400 -3.23 -0.35 26.82
CA SER A 400 -3.72 -1.55 27.51
C SER A 400 -5.26 -1.55 27.49
N LYS A 401 -5.89 -2.70 27.25
CA LYS A 401 -7.35 -2.89 27.11
C LYS A 401 -7.97 -2.45 25.77
N LEU A 402 -7.18 -1.95 24.80
CA LEU A 402 -7.69 -1.63 23.46
C LEU A 402 -7.15 -2.55 22.36
N GLY A 403 -5.90 -3.06 22.50
CA GLY A 403 -5.36 -4.13 21.66
C GLY A 403 -4.88 -3.70 20.27
N PHE A 404 -4.69 -2.41 20.00
CA PHE A 404 -4.18 -1.91 18.72
C PHE A 404 -3.05 -0.88 18.92
N ALA A 405 -2.11 -0.86 17.96
CA ALA A 405 -1.04 0.13 17.93
C ALA A 405 -1.50 1.44 17.27
N TYR A 406 -0.90 2.56 17.68
CA TYR A 406 -1.15 3.87 17.09
C TYR A 406 -0.19 4.19 15.95
N ALA A 407 -0.65 4.95 14.96
CA ALA A 407 0.20 5.46 13.90
C ALA A 407 1.23 6.46 14.44
N ALA A 408 2.48 6.35 13.99
CA ALA A 408 3.46 7.43 14.13
C ALA A 408 3.12 8.54 13.16
N THR A 409 2.94 9.76 13.67
CA THR A 409 2.49 10.91 12.88
C THR A 409 3.38 12.12 13.07
N MET A 410 3.68 12.49 14.31
CA MET A 410 4.54 13.61 14.65
C MET A 410 5.97 13.14 14.90
N GLY A 411 6.91 14.08 14.96
CA GLY A 411 8.29 13.78 15.33
C GLY A 411 9.15 13.25 14.17
N GLY A 412 10.15 12.43 14.51
CA GLY A 412 11.24 12.05 13.61
C GLY A 412 10.84 11.22 12.40
N TYR A 413 9.70 10.52 12.44
CA TYR A 413 9.24 9.71 11.31
C TYR A 413 8.80 10.56 10.11
N LEU A 414 8.06 11.65 10.35
CA LEU A 414 7.59 12.56 9.31
C LEU A 414 8.33 13.91 9.37
N ARG A 415 9.65 13.88 9.22
CA ARG A 415 10.50 15.08 9.32
C ARG A 415 10.17 16.18 8.31
N THR A 416 9.61 15.82 7.16
CA THR A 416 9.31 16.76 6.07
C THR A 416 7.83 17.10 6.04
N GLY A 417 7.51 18.37 6.13
CA GLY A 417 6.15 18.90 6.03
C GLY A 417 5.68 19.58 7.29
N PRO A 418 4.53 20.25 7.21
CA PRO A 418 3.95 20.95 8.35
C PRO A 418 3.58 19.95 9.45
N GLN A 419 3.88 20.33 10.69
CA GLN A 419 3.53 19.61 11.90
C GLN A 419 2.97 20.61 12.91
N ASN A 420 1.86 21.26 12.53
CA ASN A 420 1.15 22.19 13.40
C ASN A 420 -0.17 21.57 13.87
N ALA A 421 -0.69 22.04 14.97
CA ALA A 421 -1.99 21.63 15.50
C ALA A 421 -3.09 21.70 14.41
N GLY A 422 -3.94 20.68 14.34
CA GLY A 422 -5.03 20.56 13.35
C GLY A 422 -4.60 20.16 11.95
N GLU A 423 -3.30 20.06 11.66
CA GLU A 423 -2.83 19.64 10.34
C GLU A 423 -2.83 18.12 10.16
N ARG A 424 -2.86 17.69 8.90
CA ARG A 424 -2.74 16.30 8.48
C ARG A 424 -1.46 16.12 7.68
N PRO A 425 -0.48 15.37 8.19
CA PRO A 425 0.82 15.22 7.54
C PRO A 425 0.74 14.58 6.16
N ARG A 426 1.73 14.87 5.34
CA ARG A 426 1.90 14.29 4.00
C ARG A 426 2.06 12.78 4.05
N THR A 427 1.63 12.13 2.98
CA THR A 427 1.83 10.70 2.79
C THR A 427 2.07 10.39 1.31
N ALA A 428 2.75 9.29 1.02
CA ALA A 428 2.88 8.77 -0.33
C ALA A 428 1.68 7.91 -0.77
N ILE A 429 0.70 7.69 0.11
CA ILE A 429 -0.52 6.93 -0.20
C ILE A 429 -1.23 7.55 -1.41
N ALA A 430 -1.50 6.74 -2.43
CA ALA A 430 -2.10 7.18 -3.67
C ALA A 430 -3.10 6.12 -4.19
N PRO A 431 -4.36 6.13 -3.75
CA PRO A 431 -5.38 5.31 -4.37
C PRO A 431 -5.67 5.83 -5.78
N VAL A 432 -5.79 4.92 -6.75
CA VAL A 432 -5.99 5.25 -8.17
C VAL A 432 -7.12 4.40 -8.75
N ILE A 433 -7.93 5.01 -9.60
CA ILE A 433 -8.88 4.35 -10.49
C ILE A 433 -8.63 4.89 -11.90
N VAL A 434 -8.55 4.01 -12.89
CA VAL A 434 -8.39 4.37 -14.31
C VAL A 434 -9.65 3.97 -15.04
N THR A 435 -10.17 4.88 -15.86
CA THR A 435 -11.36 4.64 -16.69
C THR A 435 -11.07 4.85 -18.16
N LYS A 436 -11.84 4.16 -19.00
CA LYS A 436 -11.95 4.38 -20.45
C LYS A 436 -13.40 4.27 -20.81
N ASP A 437 -13.93 5.26 -21.54
CA ASP A 437 -15.34 5.33 -21.92
C ASP A 437 -16.29 5.09 -20.72
N ASP A 438 -16.00 5.77 -19.61
CA ASP A 438 -16.69 5.66 -18.32
C ASP A 438 -16.62 4.27 -17.63
N ASN A 439 -15.98 3.28 -18.21
CA ASN A 439 -15.79 1.98 -17.58
C ASN A 439 -14.48 1.95 -16.77
N VAL A 440 -14.49 1.25 -15.64
CA VAL A 440 -13.26 1.00 -14.87
C VAL A 440 -12.39 0.02 -15.62
N VAL A 441 -11.16 0.45 -15.95
CA VAL A 441 -10.14 -0.38 -16.58
C VAL A 441 -9.15 -0.91 -15.54
N LEU A 442 -8.74 -0.05 -14.61
CA LEU A 442 -7.90 -0.43 -13.46
C LEU A 442 -8.39 0.26 -12.20
N ALA A 443 -8.38 -0.44 -11.10
CA ALA A 443 -8.41 0.15 -9.76
C ALA A 443 -7.24 -0.41 -8.96
N LEU A 444 -6.36 0.44 -8.45
CA LEU A 444 -5.13 0.00 -7.82
C LEU A 444 -4.58 1.01 -6.81
N GLY A 445 -3.62 0.55 -6.05
CA GLY A 445 -2.76 1.31 -5.20
C GLY A 445 -1.67 0.40 -4.66
N ALA A 446 -0.85 0.90 -3.75
CA ALA A 446 0.29 0.13 -3.27
C ALA A 446 0.60 0.38 -1.79
N ALA A 447 1.32 -0.57 -1.20
CA ALA A 447 2.11 -0.41 0.00
C ALA A 447 3.58 -0.22 -0.37
N GLY A 448 4.40 0.43 0.47
CA GLY A 448 5.84 0.59 0.18
C GLY A 448 6.40 2.00 0.44
N GLY A 449 5.74 2.79 1.27
CA GLY A 449 6.21 4.12 1.66
C GLY A 449 6.38 5.06 0.47
N ILE A 450 7.55 5.68 0.36
CA ILE A 450 7.86 6.64 -0.71
C ILE A 450 7.83 6.04 -2.12
N LYS A 451 7.95 4.71 -2.25
CA LYS A 451 7.92 3.99 -3.52
C LYS A 451 6.51 3.67 -4.02
N ILE A 452 5.47 3.96 -3.23
CA ILE A 452 4.07 3.75 -3.61
C ILE A 452 3.72 4.37 -4.99
N PRO A 453 3.97 5.67 -5.24
CA PRO A 453 3.67 6.26 -6.53
C PRO A 453 4.49 5.65 -7.68
N SER A 454 5.75 5.26 -7.40
CA SER A 454 6.61 4.61 -8.40
C SER A 454 6.05 3.27 -8.85
N ALA A 455 5.62 2.43 -7.91
CA ALA A 455 5.03 1.12 -8.22
C ALA A 455 3.74 1.27 -9.05
N ILE A 456 2.85 2.17 -8.63
CA ILE A 456 1.58 2.44 -9.30
C ILE A 456 1.80 2.89 -10.76
N VAL A 457 2.68 3.87 -10.97
CA VAL A 457 2.98 4.40 -12.31
C VAL A 457 3.54 3.31 -13.22
N GLN A 458 4.43 2.47 -12.71
CA GLN A 458 5.06 1.41 -13.49
C GLN A 458 4.07 0.33 -13.89
N VAL A 459 3.15 -0.07 -13.01
CA VAL A 459 2.09 -1.02 -13.35
C VAL A 459 1.14 -0.42 -14.39
N ILE A 460 0.71 0.84 -14.23
CA ILE A 460 -0.15 1.52 -15.20
C ILE A 460 0.53 1.59 -16.58
N SER A 461 1.79 2.02 -16.63
CA SER A 461 2.53 2.16 -17.89
C SER A 461 2.74 0.80 -18.58
N ARG A 462 3.09 -0.24 -17.84
CA ARG A 462 3.25 -1.58 -18.41
C ARG A 462 1.94 -2.15 -18.93
N TYR A 463 0.84 -1.94 -18.22
CA TYR A 463 -0.47 -2.44 -18.62
C TYR A 463 -1.04 -1.65 -19.82
N ILE A 464 -0.98 -0.31 -19.77
CA ILE A 464 -1.60 0.56 -20.80
C ILE A 464 -0.68 0.79 -22.00
N ASP A 465 0.61 1.12 -21.78
CA ASP A 465 1.52 1.46 -22.87
C ASP A 465 2.10 0.22 -23.55
N GLN A 466 2.50 -0.77 -22.76
CA GLN A 466 3.15 -1.98 -23.27
C GLN A 466 2.18 -3.15 -23.48
N GLU A 467 0.90 -2.95 -23.19
CA GLU A 467 -0.18 -3.96 -23.33
C GLU A 467 0.15 -5.30 -22.65
N LYS A 468 0.91 -5.25 -21.55
CA LYS A 468 1.24 -6.46 -20.78
C LYS A 468 -0.01 -7.00 -20.08
N THR A 469 -0.06 -8.31 -19.85
CA THR A 469 -1.07 -8.90 -18.97
C THR A 469 -0.97 -8.28 -17.58
N LEU A 470 -2.04 -8.34 -16.79
CA LEU A 470 -2.03 -7.79 -15.44
C LEU A 470 -0.95 -8.45 -14.57
N SER A 471 -0.81 -9.77 -14.66
CA SER A 471 0.21 -10.55 -13.96
C SER A 471 1.62 -10.15 -14.38
N ASP A 472 1.89 -9.99 -15.70
CA ASP A 472 3.20 -9.56 -16.19
C ASP A 472 3.53 -8.12 -15.78
N ALA A 473 2.54 -7.23 -15.75
CA ALA A 473 2.73 -5.85 -15.30
C ALA A 473 3.09 -5.76 -13.81
N LEU A 474 2.54 -6.66 -12.98
CA LEU A 474 2.83 -6.76 -11.55
C LEU A 474 4.18 -7.41 -11.26
N SER A 475 4.50 -8.52 -11.94
CA SER A 475 5.73 -9.28 -11.72
C SER A 475 6.97 -8.66 -12.37
N ALA A 476 6.79 -7.72 -13.31
CA ALA A 476 7.91 -7.08 -13.98
C ALA A 476 8.76 -6.24 -13.00
N PRO A 477 10.11 -6.32 -13.09
CA PRO A 477 11.01 -5.63 -12.18
C PRO A 477 10.87 -4.11 -12.27
N ARG A 478 11.03 -3.45 -11.13
CA ARG A 478 10.80 -2.01 -10.95
C ARG A 478 12.07 -1.22 -10.79
N VAL A 479 11.96 0.09 -10.93
CA VAL A 479 13.02 1.07 -10.66
C VAL A 479 12.48 2.20 -9.78
N HIS A 480 13.38 2.88 -9.05
CA HIS A 480 13.03 4.06 -8.26
C HIS A 480 14.14 5.11 -8.38
N PRO A 481 13.83 6.41 -8.60
CA PRO A 481 14.85 7.44 -8.73
C PRO A 481 15.61 7.62 -7.43
N SER A 482 16.93 7.73 -7.54
CA SER A 482 17.78 8.08 -6.41
C SER A 482 17.67 9.56 -6.08
N ALA A 483 17.67 9.89 -4.80
CA ALA A 483 17.74 11.26 -4.33
C ALA A 483 18.68 11.35 -3.12
N THR A 484 19.34 12.49 -2.97
CA THR A 484 20.16 12.82 -1.81
C THR A 484 19.50 13.91 -0.99
N ILE A 485 19.96 14.11 0.24
CA ILE A 485 19.58 15.24 1.07
C ILE A 485 20.78 16.21 1.04
N ASP A 486 20.55 17.45 0.62
CA ASP A 486 21.59 18.47 0.61
C ASP A 486 21.86 19.05 2.03
N GLY A 487 22.88 19.90 2.14
CA GLY A 487 23.26 20.54 3.40
C GLY A 487 22.17 21.42 4.05
N ASN A 488 21.10 21.73 3.31
CA ASN A 488 19.93 22.47 3.77
C ASN A 488 18.74 21.56 4.13
N ASN A 489 18.99 20.27 4.24
CA ASN A 489 17.96 19.24 4.49
C ASN A 489 16.89 19.14 3.39
N LYS A 490 17.22 19.58 2.17
CA LYS A 490 16.36 19.52 0.99
C LYS A 490 16.67 18.28 0.16
N ARG A 491 15.64 17.58 -0.28
CA ARG A 491 15.76 16.43 -1.18
C ARG A 491 16.17 16.91 -2.59
N VAL A 492 17.29 16.42 -3.09
CA VAL A 492 17.79 16.66 -4.45
C VAL A 492 17.76 15.36 -5.23
N VAL A 493 17.00 15.34 -6.31
CA VAL A 493 16.89 14.17 -7.19
C VAL A 493 18.08 14.14 -8.13
N ARG A 494 18.64 12.94 -8.32
CA ARG A 494 19.74 12.66 -9.26
C ARG A 494 19.14 11.98 -10.50
N LEU A 495 18.90 12.75 -11.56
CA LEU A 495 18.17 12.26 -12.74
C LEU A 495 18.84 11.07 -13.46
N ARG A 496 20.16 10.93 -13.32
CA ARG A 496 20.90 9.78 -13.88
C ARG A 496 21.32 8.78 -12.82
N ALA A 497 20.59 8.70 -11.71
CA ALA A 497 20.82 7.72 -10.68
C ALA A 497 19.48 7.10 -10.23
N PHE A 498 19.43 5.79 -10.15
CA PHE A 498 18.23 5.07 -9.70
C PHE A 498 18.56 3.74 -9.04
N GLU A 499 17.61 3.23 -8.28
CA GLU A 499 17.60 1.90 -7.70
C GLU A 499 16.95 0.94 -8.69
N ALA A 500 17.54 -0.23 -8.90
CA ALA A 500 17.02 -1.30 -9.73
C ALA A 500 16.70 -2.53 -8.86
N GLU A 501 15.51 -3.09 -9.03
CA GLU A 501 15.06 -4.29 -8.35
C GLU A 501 15.78 -5.53 -8.89
N MET A 502 16.47 -6.24 -8.00
CA MET A 502 17.22 -7.45 -8.33
C MET A 502 16.55 -8.72 -7.80
N SER A 503 15.62 -8.59 -6.84
CA SER A 503 14.86 -9.70 -6.27
C SER A 503 13.83 -10.28 -7.24
N GLY A 504 13.46 -11.55 -7.06
CA GLY A 504 12.49 -12.24 -7.91
C GLY A 504 12.93 -12.32 -9.38
N PRO A 505 12.05 -11.99 -10.35
CA PRO A 505 12.39 -11.90 -11.77
C PRO A 505 13.14 -10.60 -12.12
N GLY A 506 13.98 -10.10 -11.21
CA GLY A 506 14.65 -8.81 -11.24
C GLY A 506 15.40 -8.47 -12.53
N TRP A 507 15.94 -7.26 -12.60
CA TRP A 507 16.76 -6.79 -13.70
C TRP A 507 18.03 -7.64 -13.85
N THR A 508 18.50 -7.85 -15.07
CA THR A 508 19.67 -8.66 -15.35
C THR A 508 20.97 -7.87 -15.26
N ASN A 509 22.11 -8.55 -15.10
CA ASN A 509 23.42 -7.92 -15.20
C ASN A 509 23.65 -7.25 -16.58
N GLY A 510 23.01 -7.77 -17.63
CA GLY A 510 23.03 -7.16 -18.96
C GLY A 510 22.37 -5.78 -18.98
N ASP A 511 21.24 -5.62 -18.29
CA ASP A 511 20.54 -4.35 -18.15
C ASP A 511 21.35 -3.35 -17.32
N LEU A 512 21.93 -3.79 -16.21
CA LEU A 512 22.80 -2.96 -15.37
C LEU A 512 24.01 -2.43 -16.15
N ASN A 513 24.69 -3.30 -16.91
CA ASN A 513 25.82 -2.92 -17.72
C ASN A 513 25.43 -1.93 -18.82
N TYR A 514 24.28 -2.13 -19.45
CA TYR A 514 23.73 -1.20 -20.43
C TYR A 514 23.51 0.19 -19.83
N TRP A 515 22.84 0.29 -18.67
CA TRP A 515 22.58 1.58 -18.03
C TRP A 515 23.85 2.29 -17.58
N ARG A 516 24.82 1.54 -17.01
CA ARG A 516 26.12 2.09 -16.60
C ARG A 516 26.91 2.60 -17.80
N SER A 517 26.91 1.86 -18.91
CA SER A 517 27.55 2.32 -20.16
C SER A 517 26.90 3.57 -20.76
N ALA A 518 25.59 3.76 -20.54
CA ALA A 518 24.84 4.93 -20.93
C ALA A 518 24.99 6.13 -19.94
N GLY A 519 25.84 6.00 -18.92
CA GLY A 519 26.14 7.06 -17.94
C GLY A 519 25.12 7.18 -16.79
N PHE A 520 24.43 6.09 -16.46
CA PHE A 520 23.58 6.02 -15.27
C PHE A 520 24.32 5.38 -14.10
N GLU A 521 24.10 5.93 -12.91
CA GLU A 521 24.45 5.28 -11.66
C GLU A 521 23.28 4.39 -11.23
N VAL A 522 23.54 3.10 -11.03
CA VAL A 522 22.50 2.14 -10.69
C VAL A 522 22.86 1.44 -9.38
N ALA A 523 22.00 1.61 -8.39
CA ALA A 523 22.04 0.86 -7.13
C ALA A 523 21.23 -0.43 -7.27
N GLU A 524 21.86 -1.54 -6.98
CA GLU A 524 21.25 -2.86 -6.98
C GLU A 524 20.55 -3.08 -5.65
N VAL A 525 19.25 -3.42 -5.68
CA VAL A 525 18.47 -3.70 -4.47
C VAL A 525 17.92 -5.12 -4.58
N ASP A 526 18.55 -6.04 -3.87
CA ASP A 526 18.16 -7.45 -3.77
C ASP A 526 17.44 -7.68 -2.44
N LEU A 527 16.25 -7.10 -2.31
CA LEU A 527 15.39 -7.24 -1.15
C LEU A 527 13.93 -7.30 -1.63
N ALA A 528 13.30 -8.45 -1.43
CA ALA A 528 11.91 -8.67 -1.80
C ALA A 528 10.98 -7.59 -1.23
N ALA A 529 9.96 -7.24 -2.00
CA ALA A 529 8.95 -6.24 -1.65
C ALA A 529 9.47 -4.82 -1.37
N SER A 530 10.71 -4.50 -1.78
CA SER A 530 11.31 -3.18 -1.60
C SER A 530 10.75 -2.11 -2.52
N PHE A 531 10.18 -2.47 -3.68
CA PHE A 531 9.74 -1.54 -4.72
C PHE A 531 8.24 -1.25 -4.71
N GLY A 532 7.58 -1.53 -3.60
CA GLY A 532 6.14 -1.38 -3.43
C GLY A 532 5.41 -2.69 -3.76
N ARG A 533 4.22 -2.83 -3.20
CA ARG A 533 3.36 -4.00 -3.35
C ARG A 533 2.01 -3.52 -3.81
N VAL A 534 1.69 -3.83 -5.06
CA VAL A 534 0.47 -3.36 -5.73
C VAL A 534 -0.65 -4.38 -5.56
N HIS A 535 -1.83 -3.92 -5.24
CA HIS A 535 -3.06 -4.70 -5.31
C HIS A 535 -3.96 -4.01 -6.33
N VAL A 536 -4.50 -4.78 -7.26
CA VAL A 536 -5.15 -4.23 -8.44
C VAL A 536 -6.35 -5.07 -8.85
N ILE A 537 -7.35 -4.41 -9.42
CA ILE A 537 -8.42 -5.02 -10.18
C ILE A 537 -8.40 -4.41 -11.57
N ALA A 538 -8.42 -5.28 -12.60
CA ALA A 538 -8.67 -4.89 -13.98
C ALA A 538 -10.12 -5.19 -14.35
N GLY A 539 -10.76 -4.25 -15.06
CA GLY A 539 -12.07 -4.43 -15.68
C GLY A 539 -11.93 -4.57 -17.19
N ASP A 540 -12.48 -5.62 -17.76
CA ASP A 540 -12.48 -5.85 -19.20
C ASP A 540 -13.80 -6.48 -19.65
N GLN A 541 -14.45 -5.86 -20.66
CA GLN A 541 -15.61 -6.38 -21.42
C GLN A 541 -16.63 -7.20 -20.61
N GLY A 542 -17.04 -6.69 -19.44
CA GLY A 542 -18.01 -7.37 -18.58
C GLY A 542 -17.39 -8.39 -17.64
N SER A 543 -16.10 -8.31 -17.36
CA SER A 543 -15.45 -9.11 -16.32
C SER A 543 -14.56 -8.25 -15.43
N LEU A 544 -14.33 -8.74 -14.20
CA LEU A 544 -13.39 -8.17 -13.23
C LEU A 544 -12.33 -9.22 -12.91
N LEU A 545 -11.06 -8.85 -12.97
CA LEU A 545 -9.93 -9.70 -12.63
C LEU A 545 -9.11 -9.01 -11.54
N GLY A 546 -8.98 -9.66 -10.39
CA GLY A 546 -8.11 -9.20 -9.30
C GLY A 546 -6.74 -9.85 -9.36
N GLU A 547 -5.70 -9.09 -9.05
CA GLU A 547 -4.33 -9.59 -8.87
C GLU A 547 -3.67 -8.90 -7.69
N ALA A 548 -2.75 -9.61 -7.03
CA ALA A 548 -1.92 -9.10 -5.95
C ALA A 548 -0.46 -9.23 -6.32
N ASP A 549 0.36 -8.32 -5.84
CA ASP A 549 1.80 -8.32 -6.08
C ASP A 549 2.43 -9.67 -5.66
N PRO A 550 3.16 -10.37 -6.53
CA PRO A 550 3.72 -11.68 -6.24
C PRO A 550 4.83 -11.65 -5.18
N ASP A 551 5.42 -10.47 -4.92
CA ASP A 551 6.46 -10.30 -3.90
C ASP A 551 5.93 -10.25 -2.46
N TRP A 552 4.62 -10.46 -2.27
CA TRP A 552 3.98 -10.32 -0.97
C TRP A 552 2.97 -11.44 -0.69
N GLU A 553 2.45 -11.41 0.52
CA GLU A 553 1.48 -12.39 1.06
C GLU A 553 0.02 -12.05 0.68
N GLY A 554 -0.19 -11.04 -0.18
CA GLY A 554 -1.50 -10.62 -0.65
C GLY A 554 -2.15 -11.64 -1.59
N THR A 555 -3.47 -11.53 -1.72
CA THR A 555 -4.25 -12.35 -2.66
C THR A 555 -5.37 -11.53 -3.29
N ALA A 556 -5.94 -12.09 -4.35
CA ALA A 556 -7.14 -11.55 -4.99
C ALA A 556 -8.23 -12.62 -5.08
N SER A 557 -9.48 -12.18 -5.13
CA SER A 557 -10.63 -13.03 -5.44
C SER A 557 -10.53 -13.62 -6.83
N ALA A 558 -11.21 -14.74 -7.06
CA ALA A 558 -11.37 -15.31 -8.38
C ALA A 558 -12.03 -14.32 -9.36
N LYS A 559 -11.69 -14.44 -10.65
CA LYS A 559 -12.29 -13.63 -11.73
C LYS A 559 -13.81 -13.68 -11.68
N GLN A 560 -14.46 -12.53 -11.78
CA GLN A 560 -15.90 -12.37 -11.82
C GLN A 560 -16.35 -12.01 -13.22
N VAL A 561 -17.26 -12.77 -13.78
CA VAL A 561 -17.98 -12.41 -15.01
C VAL A 561 -19.25 -11.65 -14.64
N CYS A 562 -19.41 -10.46 -15.17
CA CYS A 562 -20.57 -9.60 -14.95
C CYS A 562 -21.62 -9.87 -16.05
N SER A 563 -22.81 -10.35 -15.68
CA SER A 563 -23.89 -10.52 -16.66
C SER A 563 -24.39 -9.15 -17.14
N MET A 564 -24.76 -9.03 -18.43
CA MET A 564 -25.31 -7.78 -18.99
C MET A 564 -26.56 -7.26 -18.25
N ALA A 565 -27.24 -8.10 -17.46
CA ALA A 565 -28.40 -7.71 -16.65
C ALA A 565 -28.05 -6.83 -15.43
N SER A 566 -26.78 -6.69 -15.08
CA SER A 566 -26.33 -5.89 -13.92
C SER A 566 -26.00 -4.43 -14.24
N TYR A 567 -26.15 -4.02 -15.51
CA TYR A 567 -25.87 -2.64 -15.98
C TYR A 567 -27.13 -1.77 -16.15
N ASN A 568 -28.33 -2.26 -15.75
CA ASN A 568 -29.59 -1.49 -15.81
C ASN A 568 -30.02 -0.90 -14.47
#